data_ac3016a483c11688878ad0226307e77d
#
_entry.id   ac3016a483c11688878ad0226307e77d
#
_cell.length_a   1.000
_cell.length_b   1.000
_cell.length_c   1.000
_cell.angle_alpha   90.00
_cell.angle_beta   90.00
_cell.angle_gamma   90.00
#
_symmetry.space_group_name_H-M   'P 1'
#
loop_
_entity.id
_entity.type
_entity.pdbx_description
1 polymer ?
#
loop_
_entity_poly.entity_id
_entity_poly.type
_entity_poly.pdbx_seq_one_letter_code
_entity_poly.pdbx_strand_id
1 'polypeptide(L)'
;MAAQTGNAAPVLSDFEGQGAVYDGLMRTLHDGTFVHAYLITGLEGMGKRTLARLLAQYWLCQAPEGEKRPCGVCRACQQVRDGTHADLVIIAPGKPISPDVRPDMKSIPVDEIRALIAITGRHTFEGGRRVVLI
;
A
#
# COMPACT_ATOMS: atom_id res chain seq x y z
N MET A 1 -15.23 -14.53 -19.04
CA MET A 1 -13.87 -14.91 -18.60
C MET A 1 -13.04 -13.65 -18.51
N ALA A 2 -12.77 -13.20 -17.32
CA ALA A 2 -11.78 -12.16 -17.14
C ALA A 2 -10.44 -12.74 -17.57
N ALA A 3 -9.95 -12.33 -18.70
CA ALA A 3 -8.57 -12.60 -19.07
C ALA A 3 -7.72 -12.01 -17.96
N GLN A 4 -7.06 -12.85 -17.23
CA GLN A 4 -5.92 -12.47 -16.44
C GLN A 4 -4.86 -11.94 -17.40
N THR A 5 -5.03 -10.73 -17.83
CA THR A 5 -3.97 -10.01 -18.51
C THR A 5 -2.91 -9.80 -17.44
N GLY A 6 -1.95 -10.69 -17.52
CA GLY A 6 -0.91 -10.77 -16.54
C GLY A 6 -0.19 -9.45 -16.34
N ASN A 7 0.44 -9.32 -15.25
CA ASN A 7 1.60 -8.48 -14.96
C ASN A 7 1.45 -6.96 -14.88
N ALA A 8 0.33 -6.33 -15.20
CA ALA A 8 0.18 -4.91 -14.91
C ALA A 8 -0.17 -4.71 -13.43
N ALA A 9 0.53 -3.83 -12.74
CA ALA A 9 0.17 -3.41 -11.40
C ALA A 9 -1.23 -2.76 -11.45
N PRO A 10 -2.14 -3.04 -10.48
CA PRO A 10 -3.43 -2.40 -10.44
C PRO A 10 -3.28 -0.88 -10.36
N VAL A 11 -4.16 -0.16 -10.98
CA VAL A 11 -4.24 1.31 -10.90
C VAL A 11 -5.54 1.71 -10.21
N LEU A 12 -5.58 2.91 -9.65
CA LEU A 12 -6.79 3.37 -8.92
C LEU A 12 -8.04 3.38 -9.79
N SER A 13 -7.90 3.57 -11.11
CA SER A 13 -9.01 3.48 -12.05
C SER A 13 -9.60 2.09 -12.17
N ASP A 14 -8.90 1.06 -11.76
CA ASP A 14 -9.36 -0.33 -11.83
C ASP A 14 -10.15 -0.75 -10.58
N PHE A 15 -10.28 0.16 -9.62
CA PHE A 15 -11.04 -0.08 -8.39
C PHE A 15 -12.51 0.23 -8.62
N GLU A 16 -13.34 -0.81 -8.62
CA GLU A 16 -14.77 -0.72 -8.88
C GLU A 16 -15.60 -0.76 -7.58
N GLY A 17 -16.75 -0.14 -7.60
CA GLY A 17 -17.82 -0.39 -6.63
C GLY A 17 -17.90 0.54 -5.41
N GLN A 18 -16.99 1.48 -5.20
CA GLN A 18 -17.02 2.42 -4.07
C GLN A 18 -16.79 3.88 -4.52
N GLY A 19 -17.54 4.31 -5.54
CA GLY A 19 -17.33 5.57 -6.24
C GLY A 19 -17.18 6.80 -5.33
N ALA A 20 -18.06 6.99 -4.34
CA ALA A 20 -18.00 8.15 -3.47
C ALA A 20 -16.73 8.16 -2.57
N VAL A 21 -16.32 7.00 -2.05
CA VAL A 21 -15.09 6.86 -1.24
C VAL A 21 -13.87 7.09 -2.11
N TYR A 22 -13.86 6.49 -3.29
CA TYR A 22 -12.79 6.65 -4.27
C TYR A 22 -12.63 8.10 -4.70
N ASP A 23 -13.72 8.78 -5.09
CA ASP A 23 -13.69 10.17 -5.54
C ASP A 23 -13.26 11.13 -4.42
N GLY A 24 -13.71 10.90 -3.19
CA GLY A 24 -13.29 11.66 -2.03
C GLY A 24 -11.79 11.51 -1.75
N LEU A 25 -11.28 10.29 -1.84
CA LEU A 25 -9.88 10.00 -1.65
C LEU A 25 -9.01 10.62 -2.75
N MET A 26 -9.43 10.52 -4.01
CA MET A 26 -8.73 11.12 -5.15
C MET A 26 -8.64 12.64 -5.02
N ARG A 27 -9.70 13.29 -4.55
CA ARG A 27 -9.65 14.75 -4.27
C ARG A 27 -8.58 15.09 -3.25
N THR A 28 -8.54 14.39 -2.12
CA THR A 28 -7.53 14.66 -1.08
C THR A 28 -6.10 14.42 -1.56
N LEU A 29 -5.90 13.42 -2.42
CA LEU A 29 -4.60 13.15 -3.02
C LEU A 29 -4.17 14.24 -4.03
N HIS A 30 -5.10 14.70 -4.87
CA HIS A 30 -4.84 15.78 -5.83
C HIS A 30 -4.60 17.13 -5.16
N ASP A 31 -5.34 17.42 -4.10
CA ASP A 31 -5.22 18.68 -3.36
C ASP A 31 -4.00 18.72 -2.43
N GLY A 32 -3.28 17.60 -2.32
CA GLY A 32 -2.13 17.48 -1.41
C GLY A 32 -2.51 17.51 0.08
N THR A 33 -3.79 17.37 0.40
CA THR A 33 -4.34 17.42 1.77
C THR A 33 -4.46 16.04 2.43
N PHE A 34 -3.68 15.08 1.98
CA PHE A 34 -3.67 13.73 2.55
C PHE A 34 -3.09 13.72 3.97
N VAL A 35 -3.68 12.90 4.82
CA VAL A 35 -3.23 12.68 6.20
C VAL A 35 -2.16 11.57 6.27
N HIS A 36 -1.44 11.52 7.38
CA HIS A 36 -0.35 10.56 7.58
C HIS A 36 -0.83 9.13 7.89
N ALA A 37 -2.11 8.94 8.26
CA ALA A 37 -2.68 7.64 8.59
C ALA A 37 -4.13 7.54 8.10
N TYR A 38 -4.48 6.38 7.54
CA TYR A 38 -5.83 6.05 7.08
C TYR A 38 -6.29 4.76 7.74
N LEU A 39 -7.52 4.74 8.20
CA LEU A 39 -8.22 3.54 8.64
C LEU A 39 -9.28 3.18 7.60
N ILE A 40 -9.07 2.07 6.91
CA ILE A 40 -10.01 1.57 5.88
C ILE A 40 -10.88 0.49 6.53
N THR A 41 -12.17 0.76 6.66
CA THR A 41 -13.15 -0.17 7.26
C THR A 41 -14.17 -0.63 6.23
N GLY A 42 -14.78 -1.76 6.50
CA GLY A 42 -15.83 -2.35 5.64
C GLY A 42 -15.91 -3.86 5.79
N LEU A 43 -16.90 -4.46 5.15
CA LEU A 43 -17.11 -5.89 5.16
C LEU A 43 -15.94 -6.64 4.50
N GLU A 44 -15.81 -7.91 4.81
CA GLU A 44 -14.84 -8.78 4.16
C GLU A 44 -15.14 -8.87 2.65
N GLY A 45 -14.09 -8.90 1.82
CA GLY A 45 -14.24 -8.99 0.37
C GLY A 45 -14.53 -7.67 -0.35
N MET A 46 -14.67 -6.53 0.35
CA MET A 46 -14.97 -5.23 -0.28
C MET A 46 -13.75 -4.52 -0.90
N GLY A 47 -12.61 -5.16 -0.98
CA GLY A 47 -11.43 -4.59 -1.64
C GLY A 47 -10.58 -3.65 -0.77
N LYS A 48 -10.72 -3.67 0.56
CA LYS A 48 -9.93 -2.83 1.47
C LYS A 48 -8.41 -2.95 1.24
N ARG A 49 -7.93 -4.18 1.13
CA ARG A 49 -6.51 -4.47 0.87
C ARG A 49 -6.07 -3.98 -0.51
N THR A 50 -6.91 -4.15 -1.50
CA THR A 50 -6.66 -3.64 -2.86
C THR A 50 -6.53 -2.13 -2.86
N LEU A 51 -7.46 -1.43 -2.22
CA LEU A 51 -7.42 0.02 -2.09
C LEU A 51 -6.15 0.48 -1.35
N ALA A 52 -5.80 -0.16 -0.23
CA ALA A 52 -4.58 0.17 0.52
C ALA A 52 -3.31 0.02 -0.34
N ARG A 53 -3.22 -1.03 -1.15
CA ARG A 53 -2.10 -1.22 -2.07
C ARG A 53 -2.07 -0.19 -3.20
N LEU A 54 -3.21 0.19 -3.73
CA LEU A 54 -3.31 1.25 -4.74
C LEU A 54 -2.85 2.60 -4.19
N LEU A 55 -3.20 2.91 -2.93
CA LEU A 55 -2.69 4.09 -2.24
C LEU A 55 -1.16 4.02 -2.05
N ALA A 56 -0.63 2.87 -1.65
CA ALA A 56 0.80 2.69 -1.56
C ALA A 56 1.50 2.90 -2.91
N GLN A 57 0.93 2.38 -4.00
CA GLN A 57 1.44 2.64 -5.35
C GLN A 57 1.40 4.13 -5.71
N TYR A 58 0.33 4.84 -5.35
CA TYR A 58 0.23 6.27 -5.59
C TYR A 58 1.38 7.04 -4.93
N TRP A 59 1.66 6.78 -3.66
CA TRP A 59 2.69 7.49 -2.91
C TRP A 59 4.12 7.09 -3.27
N LEU A 60 4.34 5.86 -3.69
CA LEU A 60 5.67 5.34 -4.05
C LEU A 60 5.94 5.39 -5.55
N CYS A 61 4.96 5.76 -6.37
CA CYS A 61 5.09 5.87 -7.81
C CYS A 61 6.18 6.87 -8.20
N GLN A 62 7.01 6.48 -9.15
CA GLN A 62 8.12 7.28 -9.67
C GLN A 62 7.75 8.10 -10.92
N ALA A 63 6.47 8.11 -11.33
CA ALA A 63 6.02 8.94 -12.44
C ALA A 63 6.26 10.42 -12.14
N PRO A 64 6.63 11.24 -13.16
CA PRO A 64 6.83 12.66 -13.02
C PRO A 64 5.60 13.38 -12.45
N GLU A 65 5.80 14.51 -11.81
CA GLU A 65 4.70 15.38 -11.38
C GLU A 65 3.86 15.82 -12.59
N GLY A 66 2.53 15.80 -12.40
CA GLY A 66 1.58 16.11 -13.48
C GLY A 66 1.13 14.93 -14.31
N GLU A 67 1.79 13.77 -14.20
CA GLU A 67 1.33 12.54 -14.80
C GLU A 67 0.36 11.76 -13.87
N LYS A 68 -0.43 10.88 -14.48
CA LYS A 68 -1.35 10.02 -13.75
C LYS A 68 -0.58 9.12 -12.77
N ARG A 69 -0.95 9.16 -11.50
CA ARG A 69 -0.44 8.29 -10.44
C ARG A 69 -1.56 7.46 -9.81
N PRO A 70 -1.29 6.21 -9.47
CA PRO A 70 -0.13 5.41 -9.85
C PRO A 70 -0.11 5.13 -11.36
N CYS A 71 1.07 5.13 -11.97
CA CYS A 71 1.19 4.83 -13.40
C CYS A 71 1.02 3.34 -13.72
N GLY A 72 1.19 2.48 -12.73
CA GLY A 72 1.06 1.02 -12.86
C GLY A 72 2.22 0.31 -13.56
N VAL A 73 3.12 1.03 -14.22
CA VAL A 73 4.17 0.46 -15.07
C VAL A 73 5.59 0.71 -14.58
N CYS A 74 5.82 1.73 -13.76
CA CYS A 74 7.16 1.99 -13.23
C CYS A 74 7.60 0.88 -12.27
N ARG A 75 8.91 0.80 -12.03
CA ARG A 75 9.51 -0.18 -11.13
C ARG A 75 8.86 -0.16 -9.73
N ALA A 76 8.64 1.02 -9.16
CA ALA A 76 8.03 1.16 -7.86
C ALA A 76 6.60 0.58 -7.82
N CYS A 77 5.76 0.89 -8.81
CA CYS A 77 4.41 0.32 -8.90
C CYS A 77 4.42 -1.21 -9.00
N GLN A 78 5.34 -1.78 -9.76
CA GLN A 78 5.49 -3.23 -9.87
C GLN A 78 5.94 -3.85 -8.55
N GLN A 79 6.92 -3.26 -7.88
CA GLN A 79 7.43 -3.74 -6.59
C GLN A 79 6.36 -3.63 -5.49
N VAL A 80 5.54 -2.58 -5.48
CA VAL A 80 4.42 -2.48 -4.53
C VAL A 80 3.38 -3.58 -4.78
N ARG A 81 3.06 -3.85 -6.04
CA ARG A 81 2.17 -4.97 -6.39
C ARG A 81 2.69 -6.30 -5.87
N ASP A 82 3.98 -6.54 -6.06
CA ASP A 82 4.62 -7.79 -5.68
C ASP A 82 4.96 -7.84 -4.17
N GLY A 83 4.81 -6.72 -3.45
CA GLY A 83 5.13 -6.61 -2.03
C GLY A 83 6.63 -6.57 -1.73
N THR A 84 7.45 -6.20 -2.71
CA THR A 84 8.93 -6.23 -2.64
C THR A 84 9.58 -4.84 -2.59
N HIS A 85 8.78 -3.77 -2.59
CA HIS A 85 9.33 -2.41 -2.52
C HIS A 85 10.04 -2.16 -1.19
N ALA A 86 11.25 -1.61 -1.23
CA ALA A 86 12.10 -1.40 -0.04
C ALA A 86 11.48 -0.45 1.01
N ASP A 87 10.67 0.51 0.57
CA ASP A 87 9.98 1.48 1.44
C ASP A 87 8.50 1.12 1.69
N LEU A 88 8.07 -0.09 1.33
CA LEU A 88 6.78 -0.66 1.67
C LEU A 88 6.95 -1.71 2.77
N VAL A 89 6.32 -1.49 3.91
CA VAL A 89 6.26 -2.45 5.01
C VAL A 89 4.83 -2.99 5.10
N ILE A 90 4.68 -4.30 4.99
CA ILE A 90 3.37 -4.96 5.13
C ILE A 90 3.43 -5.83 6.38
N ILE A 91 2.53 -5.56 7.33
CA ILE A 91 2.34 -6.37 8.52
C ILE A 91 0.97 -7.04 8.44
N ALA A 92 0.95 -8.34 8.61
CA ALA A 92 -0.28 -9.11 8.65
C ALA A 92 -0.09 -10.34 9.53
N PRO A 93 -1.16 -10.88 10.10
CA PRO A 93 -1.10 -12.19 10.77
C PRO A 93 -0.50 -13.22 9.81
N GLY A 94 0.42 -14.03 10.32
CA GLY A 94 1.10 -15.05 9.52
C GLY A 94 2.21 -14.54 8.58
N LYS A 95 2.50 -13.25 8.58
CA LYS A 95 3.61 -12.64 7.79
C LYS A 95 4.41 -11.68 8.66
N PRO A 96 5.20 -12.21 9.62
CA PRO A 96 5.98 -11.38 10.51
C PRO A 96 7.12 -10.66 9.78
N ILE A 97 7.43 -9.45 10.21
CA ILE A 97 8.62 -8.71 9.81
C ILE A 97 9.78 -8.96 10.78
N SER A 98 9.48 -9.34 12.02
CA SER A 98 10.48 -9.71 13.01
C SER A 98 10.82 -11.20 12.91
N PRO A 99 12.11 -11.57 12.93
CA PRO A 99 12.52 -12.98 12.93
C PRO A 99 12.14 -13.71 14.24
N ASP A 100 11.88 -12.97 15.30
CA ASP A 100 11.52 -13.53 16.61
C ASP A 100 10.04 -13.91 16.73
N VAL A 101 9.22 -13.50 15.78
CA VAL A 101 7.79 -13.78 15.75
C VAL A 101 7.50 -14.99 14.85
N ARG A 102 6.75 -15.94 15.38
CA ARG A 102 6.40 -17.14 14.63
C ARG A 102 5.39 -16.85 13.51
N PRO A 103 5.56 -17.46 12.33
CA PRO A 103 4.69 -17.20 11.18
C PRO A 103 3.30 -17.82 11.28
N ASP A 104 3.05 -18.66 12.28
CA ASP A 104 1.74 -19.30 12.50
C ASP A 104 0.77 -18.48 13.38
N MET A 105 1.19 -17.29 13.82
CA MET A 105 0.37 -16.43 14.66
C MET A 105 -0.85 -15.90 13.90
N LYS A 106 -2.02 -16.00 14.52
CA LYS A 106 -3.30 -15.50 13.97
C LYS A 106 -3.55 -14.02 14.26
N SER A 107 -2.69 -13.39 15.03
CA SER A 107 -2.75 -11.99 15.42
C SER A 107 -1.39 -11.33 15.20
N ILE A 108 -1.37 -10.01 15.23
CA ILE A 108 -0.14 -9.22 15.17
C ILE A 108 0.34 -9.00 16.60
N PRO A 109 1.44 -9.63 17.02
CA PRO A 109 1.97 -9.44 18.38
C PRO A 109 2.63 -8.06 18.52
N VAL A 110 2.78 -7.61 19.77
CA VAL A 110 3.39 -6.30 20.08
C VAL A 110 4.82 -6.18 19.57
N ASP A 111 5.55 -7.29 19.49
CA ASP A 111 6.94 -7.28 19.00
C ASP A 111 7.04 -6.92 17.52
N GLU A 112 6.02 -7.23 16.72
CA GLU A 112 5.90 -6.75 15.34
C GLU A 112 5.77 -5.21 15.28
N ILE A 113 5.00 -4.64 16.19
CA ILE A 113 4.84 -3.17 16.28
C ILE A 113 6.14 -2.52 16.74
N ARG A 114 6.88 -3.12 17.67
CA ARG A 114 8.20 -2.64 18.09
C ARG A 114 9.21 -2.69 16.94
N ALA A 115 9.23 -3.78 16.17
CA ALA A 115 10.04 -3.91 14.97
C ALA A 115 9.67 -2.85 13.92
N LEU A 116 8.38 -2.58 13.73
CA LEU A 116 7.90 -1.53 12.85
C LEU A 116 8.40 -0.14 13.28
N ILE A 117 8.32 0.20 14.55
CA ILE A 117 8.81 1.48 15.09
C ILE A 117 10.31 1.64 14.77
N ALA A 118 11.10 0.59 14.97
CA ALA A 118 12.53 0.61 14.66
C ALA A 118 12.80 0.83 13.16
N ILE A 119 11.99 0.24 12.28
CA ILE A 119 12.12 0.40 10.82
C ILE A 119 11.70 1.82 10.40
N THR A 120 10.61 2.34 10.95
CA THR A 120 10.09 3.67 10.58
C THR A 120 11.01 4.81 11.02
N GLY A 121 11.80 4.60 12.06
CA GLY A 121 12.83 5.55 12.51
C GLY A 121 14.05 5.66 11.60
N ARG A 122 14.20 4.79 10.60
CA ARG A 122 15.32 4.81 9.65
C ARG A 122 14.99 5.64 8.42
N HIS A 123 16.01 6.14 7.74
CA HIS A 123 15.85 6.79 6.45
C HIS A 123 15.22 5.86 5.42
N THR A 124 14.46 6.43 4.49
CA THR A 124 13.91 5.68 3.36
C THR A 124 15.02 5.30 2.39
N PHE A 125 14.86 4.18 1.70
CA PHE A 125 15.87 3.69 0.74
C PHE A 125 15.94 4.56 -0.53
N GLU A 126 14.78 5.05 -0.98
CA GLU A 126 14.70 5.85 -2.21
C GLU A 126 14.55 7.35 -1.95
N GLY A 127 14.78 7.80 -0.71
CA GLY A 127 14.73 9.22 -0.33
C GLY A 127 13.35 9.86 -0.33
N GLY A 128 12.31 9.07 -0.52
CA GLY A 128 10.92 9.51 -0.59
C GLY A 128 10.13 9.19 0.69
N ARG A 129 8.97 8.61 0.51
CA ARG A 129 8.05 8.22 1.58
C ARG A 129 8.19 6.75 1.93
N ARG A 130 7.89 6.42 3.17
CA ARG A 130 7.67 5.03 3.59
C ARG A 130 6.18 4.81 3.80
N VAL A 131 5.68 3.70 3.31
CA VAL A 131 4.28 3.30 3.46
C VAL A 131 4.21 2.03 4.28
N VAL A 132 3.32 2.02 5.25
CA VAL A 132 3.07 0.86 6.12
C VAL A 132 1.63 0.43 5.93
N LEU A 133 1.42 -0.84 5.62
CA LEU A 133 0.11 -1.49 5.56
C LEU A 133 0.01 -2.49 6.72
N ILE A 134 -1.04 -2.36 7.51
CA ILE A 134 -1.32 -3.24 8.66
C ILE A 134 -2.67 -3.91 8.48
#